data_2c2ace9ed61f932ce4df9eb4469dabb2
#
_entry.id   2c2ace9ed61f932ce4df9eb4469dabb2
#
_cell.length_a   1.000
_cell.length_b   1.000
_cell.length_c   1.000
_cell.angle_alpha   90.00
_cell.angle_beta   90.00
_cell.angle_gamma   90.00
#
_symmetry.space_group_name_H-M   'P 1'
#
loop_
_entity.id
_entity.type
_entity.pdbx_description
1 polymer ?
#
loop_
_entity_poly.entity_id
_entity_poly.type
_entity_poly.pdbx_seq_one_letter_code
_entity_poly.pdbx_strand_id
1 'polypeptide(L)'
;MVTKAHLDKVKSYVDLGLKEGAKLKVDGRGFRLQGYESGFFMGGCLFDEVTPDMRIYKEEIFGPVLSVVRAKTYEEALRLPSEHDYGNGVAIFTRDGDTARDFATRVNVGMVGVNFAIPVPLSYYTFGGWKRSGFGDLNQHGPDAVRFYTKTKTVTSRWPSGIKEGAEFVIPTMK
;
A
#
# COMPACT_ATOMS: atom_id res chain seq x y z
N MET A 1 -3.13 20.25 -6.16
CA MET A 1 -3.88 19.61 -5.06
C MET A 1 -5.37 19.86 -5.26
N VAL A 2 -6.23 19.05 -4.60
CA VAL A 2 -7.69 19.18 -4.76
C VAL A 2 -8.26 20.39 -4.00
N THR A 3 -7.69 20.71 -2.84
CA THR A 3 -8.14 21.82 -2.00
C THR A 3 -6.97 22.67 -1.50
N LYS A 4 -7.27 23.91 -1.10
CA LYS A 4 -6.28 24.80 -0.45
C LYS A 4 -5.76 24.18 0.85
N ALA A 5 -6.63 23.63 1.67
CA ALA A 5 -6.24 22.99 2.93
C ALA A 5 -5.23 21.84 2.71
N HIS A 6 -5.41 21.05 1.64
CA HIS A 6 -4.47 19.99 1.29
C HIS A 6 -3.13 20.57 0.80
N LEU A 7 -3.15 21.62 -0.02
CA LEU A 7 -1.94 22.32 -0.43
C LEU A 7 -1.15 22.85 0.79
N ASP A 8 -1.85 23.48 1.74
CA ASP A 8 -1.25 24.02 2.96
C ASP A 8 -0.66 22.90 3.82
N LYS A 9 -1.38 21.75 3.94
CA LYS A 9 -0.87 20.54 4.60
C LYS A 9 0.43 20.06 3.95
N VAL A 10 0.48 19.88 2.64
CA VAL A 10 1.69 19.39 1.94
C VAL A 10 2.85 20.35 2.14
N LYS A 11 2.64 21.68 2.05
CA LYS A 11 3.66 22.68 2.33
C LYS A 11 4.19 22.59 3.76
N SER A 12 3.31 22.35 4.74
CA SER A 12 3.73 22.21 6.14
C SER A 12 4.63 20.98 6.37
N TYR A 13 4.45 19.90 5.59
CA TYR A 13 5.37 18.76 5.64
C TYR A 13 6.73 19.07 5.04
N VAL A 14 6.82 19.99 4.05
CA VAL A 14 8.13 20.46 3.56
C VAL A 14 8.84 21.27 4.64
N ASP A 15 8.12 22.13 5.36
CA ASP A 15 8.69 22.86 6.50
C ASP A 15 9.10 21.91 7.63
N LEU A 16 8.30 20.87 7.88
CA LEU A 16 8.60 19.86 8.89
C LEU A 16 9.87 19.08 8.55
N GLY A 17 10.04 18.63 7.31
CA GLY A 17 11.25 17.92 6.88
C GLY A 17 12.53 18.73 7.09
N LEU A 18 12.48 20.04 6.81
CA LEU A 18 13.59 20.93 7.12
C LEU A 18 13.88 21.02 8.62
N LYS A 19 12.84 21.11 9.46
CA LYS A 19 12.98 21.16 10.92
C LYS A 19 13.51 19.85 11.50
N GLU A 20 13.19 18.72 10.89
CA GLU A 20 13.67 17.39 11.28
C GLU A 20 15.10 17.12 10.80
N GLY A 21 15.68 18.01 9.99
CA GLY A 21 17.08 17.94 9.55
C GLY A 21 17.28 17.26 8.19
N ALA A 22 16.22 16.93 7.47
CA ALA A 22 16.33 16.43 6.10
C ALA A 22 16.86 17.52 5.15
N LYS A 23 17.62 17.13 4.14
CA LYS A 23 18.20 18.06 3.17
C LYS A 23 17.26 18.29 1.99
N LEU A 24 16.62 19.44 1.94
CA LEU A 24 15.78 19.84 0.80
C LEU A 24 16.69 20.16 -0.40
N LYS A 25 16.65 19.31 -1.42
CA LYS A 25 17.42 19.44 -2.67
C LYS A 25 16.68 20.21 -3.74
N VAL A 26 15.35 20.05 -3.77
CA VAL A 26 14.47 20.78 -4.70
C VAL A 26 13.28 21.29 -3.89
N ASP A 27 13.00 22.58 -4.01
CA ASP A 27 11.86 23.24 -3.37
C ASP A 27 10.85 23.71 -4.40
N GLY A 28 9.76 22.98 -4.53
CA GLY A 28 8.67 23.31 -5.46
C GLY A 28 7.57 24.20 -4.88
N ARG A 29 7.67 24.67 -3.63
CA ARG A 29 6.63 25.50 -2.98
C ARG A 29 6.39 26.82 -3.68
N GLY A 30 7.38 27.34 -4.38
CA GLY A 30 7.30 28.59 -5.15
C GLY A 30 6.68 28.47 -6.54
N PHE A 31 6.38 27.25 -6.99
CA PHE A 31 5.84 27.04 -8.33
C PHE A 31 4.52 27.81 -8.54
N ARG A 32 4.37 28.43 -9.70
CA ARG A 32 3.17 29.11 -10.16
C ARG A 32 2.87 28.67 -11.58
N LEU A 33 1.58 28.36 -11.85
CA LEU A 33 1.12 28.03 -13.20
C LEU A 33 0.45 29.26 -13.78
N GLN A 34 1.05 29.83 -14.81
CA GLN A 34 0.53 31.02 -15.49
C GLN A 34 -0.88 30.80 -16.04
N GLY A 35 -1.80 31.73 -15.75
CA GLY A 35 -3.21 31.65 -16.14
C GLY A 35 -4.07 30.78 -15.20
N TYR A 36 -3.47 30.17 -14.15
CA TYR A 36 -4.17 29.35 -13.16
C TYR A 36 -3.77 29.72 -11.73
N GLU A 37 -3.52 31.00 -11.47
CA GLU A 37 -2.96 31.49 -10.19
C GLU A 37 -3.90 31.22 -8.99
N SER A 38 -5.21 31.09 -9.24
CA SER A 38 -6.20 30.73 -8.22
C SER A 38 -6.23 29.24 -7.89
N GLY A 39 -5.52 28.41 -8.66
CA GLY A 39 -5.47 26.96 -8.46
C GLY A 39 -4.51 26.52 -7.35
N PHE A 40 -4.68 25.31 -6.88
CA PHE A 40 -3.89 24.74 -5.78
C PHE A 40 -2.70 23.95 -6.31
N PHE A 41 -1.75 24.66 -6.93
CA PHE A 41 -0.58 24.07 -7.56
C PHE A 41 0.66 24.16 -6.66
N MET A 42 1.55 23.18 -6.82
CA MET A 42 2.85 23.12 -6.18
C MET A 42 3.77 22.28 -7.08
N GLY A 43 5.01 22.66 -7.23
CA GLY A 43 6.05 21.85 -7.89
C GLY A 43 6.54 20.70 -7.03
N GLY A 44 7.34 19.82 -7.62
CA GLY A 44 7.96 18.72 -6.88
C GLY A 44 8.97 19.21 -5.85
N CYS A 45 8.97 18.57 -4.67
CA CYS A 45 10.01 18.75 -3.66
C CYS A 45 10.79 17.45 -3.51
N LEU A 46 12.10 17.56 -3.31
CA LEU A 46 12.99 16.44 -3.10
C LEU A 46 13.80 16.62 -1.81
N PHE A 47 13.63 15.71 -0.89
CA PHE A 47 14.46 15.58 0.29
C PHE A 47 15.49 14.46 0.14
N ASP A 48 16.70 14.70 0.60
CA ASP A 48 17.75 13.71 0.79
C ASP A 48 18.11 13.58 2.28
N GLU A 49 18.79 12.50 2.62
CA GLU A 49 19.20 12.20 4.00
C GLU A 49 18.02 12.12 4.99
N VAL A 50 16.88 11.66 4.51
CA VAL A 50 15.74 11.36 5.37
C VAL A 50 16.05 10.10 6.19
N THR A 51 15.65 10.11 7.47
CA THR A 51 15.83 8.95 8.36
C THR A 51 14.49 8.35 8.77
N PRO A 52 14.45 7.07 9.19
CA PRO A 52 13.22 6.41 9.62
C PRO A 52 12.52 7.05 10.82
N ASP A 53 13.22 7.87 11.60
CA ASP A 53 12.65 8.54 12.77
C ASP A 53 11.84 9.78 12.41
N MET A 54 12.07 10.37 11.24
CA MET A 54 11.39 11.57 10.78
C MET A 54 9.93 11.31 10.46
N ARG A 55 9.06 12.27 10.76
CA ARG A 55 7.63 12.19 10.44
C ARG A 55 7.38 12.21 8.94
N ILE A 56 8.20 12.93 8.17
CA ILE A 56 8.11 12.92 6.70
C ILE A 56 8.41 11.53 6.09
N TYR A 57 9.06 10.62 6.84
CA TYR A 57 9.20 9.21 6.48
C TYR A 57 7.99 8.39 6.92
N LYS A 58 7.52 8.59 8.15
CA LYS A 58 6.50 7.75 8.79
C LYS A 58 5.08 8.04 8.30
N GLU A 59 4.79 9.29 7.94
CA GLU A 59 3.45 9.75 7.65
C GLU A 59 3.21 9.91 6.13
N GLU A 60 2.01 9.60 5.69
CA GLU A 60 1.60 9.80 4.30
C GLU A 60 1.35 11.28 4.02
N ILE A 61 2.23 11.91 3.24
CA ILE A 61 2.12 13.33 2.88
C ILE A 61 1.00 13.54 1.85
N PHE A 62 0.88 12.64 0.91
CA PHE A 62 -0.09 12.64 -0.20
C PHE A 62 0.05 13.86 -1.12
N GLY A 63 1.29 14.18 -1.50
CA GLY A 63 1.63 15.33 -2.35
C GLY A 63 2.94 15.11 -3.10
N PRO A 64 3.37 16.07 -3.95
CA PRO A 64 4.57 15.95 -4.78
C PRO A 64 5.86 16.16 -3.96
N VAL A 65 6.04 15.35 -2.93
CA VAL A 65 7.21 15.35 -2.06
C VAL A 65 7.85 13.97 -2.10
N LEU A 66 9.09 13.91 -2.53
CA LEU A 66 9.89 12.68 -2.56
C LEU A 66 10.94 12.73 -1.46
N SER A 67 10.98 11.69 -0.65
CA SER A 67 11.95 11.50 0.42
C SER A 67 12.93 10.39 0.06
N VAL A 68 14.23 10.69 0.07
CA VAL A 68 15.31 9.74 -0.18
C VAL A 68 15.94 9.32 1.14
N VAL A 69 15.87 8.03 1.42
CA VAL A 69 16.55 7.38 2.55
C VAL A 69 17.75 6.61 2.00
N ARG A 70 18.91 6.79 2.59
CA ARG A 70 20.12 6.10 2.15
C ARG A 70 20.37 4.87 3.00
N ALA A 71 20.39 3.71 2.37
CA ALA A 71 20.77 2.45 3.01
C ALA A 71 22.24 2.13 2.72
N LYS A 72 22.94 1.59 3.71
CA LYS A 72 24.36 1.21 3.59
C LYS A 72 24.53 -0.21 3.06
N THR A 73 23.52 -1.04 3.24
CA THR A 73 23.54 -2.46 2.87
C THR A 73 22.20 -2.86 2.24
N TYR A 74 22.21 -3.97 1.50
CA TYR A 74 21.00 -4.58 0.97
C TYR A 74 20.01 -4.94 2.08
N GLU A 75 20.49 -5.50 3.19
CA GLU A 75 19.63 -5.87 4.33
C GLU A 75 18.93 -4.67 4.95
N GLU A 76 19.63 -3.53 5.06
CA GLU A 76 19.01 -2.28 5.51
C GLU A 76 17.94 -1.80 4.52
N ALA A 77 18.24 -1.83 3.22
CA ALA A 77 17.31 -1.43 2.18
C ALA A 77 16.03 -2.30 2.14
N LEU A 78 16.16 -3.61 2.38
CA LEU A 78 15.05 -4.54 2.49
C LEU A 78 14.22 -4.32 3.76
N ARG A 79 14.90 -4.03 4.88
CA ARG A 79 14.26 -3.83 6.17
C ARG A 79 13.38 -2.57 6.20
N LEU A 80 13.83 -1.46 5.63
CA LEU A 80 13.11 -0.18 5.64
C LEU A 80 11.65 -0.30 5.18
N PRO A 81 11.33 -0.77 3.98
CA PRO A 81 9.93 -0.93 3.56
C PRO A 81 9.21 -2.05 4.33
N SER A 82 9.94 -3.07 4.80
CA SER A 82 9.35 -4.20 5.53
C SER A 82 8.86 -3.81 6.93
N GLU A 83 9.58 -2.93 7.63
CA GLU A 83 9.24 -2.45 8.97
C GLU A 83 8.33 -1.22 8.96
N HIS A 84 8.17 -0.55 7.83
CA HIS A 84 7.28 0.60 7.72
C HIS A 84 5.83 0.20 8.00
N ASP A 85 5.05 1.08 8.64
CA ASP A 85 3.62 0.85 8.95
C ASP A 85 2.75 0.63 7.71
N TYR A 86 3.11 1.24 6.58
CA TYR A 86 2.43 1.06 5.30
C TYR A 86 3.14 0.02 4.44
N GLY A 87 2.37 -0.72 3.65
CA GLY A 87 2.90 -1.78 2.79
C GLY A 87 2.08 -1.94 1.51
N ASN A 88 1.80 -0.85 0.81
CA ASN A 88 1.03 -0.90 -0.43
C ASN A 88 1.84 -1.49 -1.58
N GLY A 89 2.92 -0.84 -1.96
CA GLY A 89 3.75 -1.27 -3.07
C GLY A 89 5.21 -0.83 -2.91
N VAL A 90 6.12 -1.63 -3.45
CA VAL A 90 7.56 -1.36 -3.48
C VAL A 90 8.14 -1.81 -4.83
N ALA A 91 9.21 -1.18 -5.25
CA ALA A 91 9.95 -1.61 -6.44
C ALA A 91 11.44 -1.79 -6.14
N ILE A 92 12.04 -2.79 -6.76
CA ILE A 92 13.49 -2.97 -6.79
C ILE A 92 13.99 -2.82 -8.22
N PHE A 93 15.08 -2.08 -8.39
CA PHE A 93 15.77 -1.94 -9.67
C PHE A 93 17.14 -2.60 -9.56
N THR A 94 17.32 -3.72 -10.26
CA THR A 94 18.55 -4.50 -10.22
C THR A 94 18.74 -5.29 -11.52
N ARG A 95 19.99 -5.60 -11.86
CA ARG A 95 20.32 -6.54 -12.94
C ARG A 95 20.58 -7.96 -12.43
N ASP A 96 20.67 -8.11 -11.12
CA ASP A 96 20.93 -9.39 -10.47
C ASP A 96 19.62 -10.12 -10.16
N GLY A 97 19.45 -11.32 -10.73
CA GLY A 97 18.24 -12.11 -10.58
C GLY A 97 18.08 -12.74 -9.20
N ASP A 98 19.17 -13.02 -8.49
CA ASP A 98 19.10 -13.59 -7.15
C ASP A 98 18.67 -12.53 -6.15
N THR A 99 19.24 -11.33 -6.24
CA THR A 99 18.82 -10.18 -5.46
C THR A 99 17.34 -9.85 -5.70
N ALA A 100 16.88 -9.90 -6.95
CA ALA A 100 15.47 -9.64 -7.26
C ALA A 100 14.52 -10.67 -6.63
N ARG A 101 14.85 -11.95 -6.70
CA ARG A 101 14.06 -13.04 -6.09
C ARG A 101 14.06 -12.97 -4.57
N ASP A 102 15.23 -12.77 -3.97
CA ASP A 102 15.36 -12.63 -2.52
C ASP A 102 14.52 -11.46 -2.00
N PHE A 103 14.64 -10.29 -2.64
CA PHE A 103 13.85 -9.11 -2.29
C PHE A 103 12.35 -9.38 -2.38
N ALA A 104 11.87 -9.91 -3.51
CA ALA A 104 10.45 -10.17 -3.73
C ALA A 104 9.87 -11.19 -2.74
N THR A 105 10.69 -12.14 -2.27
CA THR A 105 10.28 -13.17 -1.31
C THR A 105 10.24 -12.64 0.13
N ARG A 106 11.17 -11.78 0.49
CA ARG A 106 11.38 -11.36 1.89
C ARG A 106 10.71 -10.06 2.27
N VAL A 107 10.46 -9.16 1.31
CA VAL A 107 9.86 -7.85 1.61
C VAL A 107 8.42 -7.99 2.09
N ASN A 108 8.09 -7.33 3.21
CA ASN A 108 6.74 -7.37 3.81
C ASN A 108 5.84 -6.26 3.25
N VAL A 109 5.48 -6.38 1.97
CA VAL A 109 4.67 -5.41 1.23
C VAL A 109 3.76 -6.14 0.24
N GLY A 110 2.56 -5.62 -0.01
CA GLY A 110 1.52 -6.30 -0.79
C GLY A 110 1.80 -6.41 -2.29
N MET A 111 2.47 -5.42 -2.89
CA MET A 111 2.84 -5.43 -4.31
C MET A 111 4.33 -5.20 -4.48
N VAL A 112 4.97 -5.99 -5.33
CA VAL A 112 6.40 -5.88 -5.60
C VAL A 112 6.65 -5.75 -7.09
N GLY A 113 7.32 -4.68 -7.50
CA GLY A 113 7.81 -4.48 -8.85
C GLY A 113 9.29 -4.83 -8.97
N VAL A 114 9.67 -5.61 -9.96
CA VAL A 114 11.06 -5.83 -10.32
C VAL A 114 11.35 -5.07 -11.61
N ASN A 115 12.21 -4.06 -11.54
CA ASN A 115 12.51 -3.13 -12.64
C ASN A 115 11.26 -2.43 -13.21
N PHE A 116 10.23 -2.28 -12.36
CA PHE A 116 8.98 -1.65 -12.68
C PHE A 116 8.55 -0.74 -11.51
N ALA A 117 8.47 0.57 -11.77
CA ALA A 117 8.39 1.58 -10.70
C ALA A 117 7.07 1.56 -9.92
N ILE A 118 5.94 1.27 -10.57
CA ILE A 118 4.61 1.28 -9.96
C ILE A 118 3.98 -0.09 -10.18
N PRO A 119 4.07 -1.01 -9.20
CA PRO A 119 3.72 -2.42 -9.36
C PRO A 119 2.20 -2.70 -9.34
N VAL A 120 1.39 -1.81 -9.88
CA VAL A 120 -0.05 -2.02 -9.97
C VAL A 120 -0.37 -2.95 -11.15
N PRO A 121 -0.95 -4.14 -10.90
CA PRO A 121 -1.27 -5.09 -11.95
C PRO A 121 -2.55 -4.74 -12.70
N LEU A 122 -2.88 -5.53 -13.72
CA LEU A 122 -4.19 -5.49 -14.36
C LEU A 122 -5.31 -5.88 -13.39
N SER A 123 -6.53 -5.40 -13.62
CA SER A 123 -7.68 -5.48 -12.70
C SER A 123 -8.13 -6.89 -12.32
N TYR A 124 -7.73 -7.92 -13.05
CA TYR A 124 -8.00 -9.31 -12.69
C TYR A 124 -6.97 -9.92 -11.72
N TYR A 125 -5.97 -9.15 -11.32
CA TYR A 125 -5.08 -9.48 -10.22
C TYR A 125 -5.36 -8.59 -9.01
N THR A 126 -5.04 -9.09 -7.84
CA THR A 126 -5.10 -8.32 -6.60
C THR A 126 -4.02 -7.23 -6.60
N PHE A 127 -4.42 -6.01 -6.23
CA PHE A 127 -3.51 -4.89 -5.96
C PHE A 127 -3.75 -4.30 -4.56
N GLY A 128 -4.06 -5.15 -3.59
CA GLY A 128 -4.27 -4.77 -2.21
C GLY A 128 -2.96 -4.57 -1.45
N GLY A 129 -2.93 -3.51 -0.66
CA GLY A 129 -1.85 -3.27 0.27
C GLY A 129 -1.91 -4.17 1.49
N TRP A 130 -0.76 -4.32 2.15
CA TRP A 130 -0.63 -4.98 3.45
C TRP A 130 -0.51 -3.94 4.57
N LYS A 131 -0.51 -4.40 5.80
CA LYS A 131 -0.37 -3.56 7.01
C LYS A 131 -1.43 -2.45 7.03
N ARG A 132 -1.05 -1.21 7.30
CA ARG A 132 -1.99 -0.06 7.32
C ARG A 132 -2.45 0.41 5.93
N SER A 133 -1.92 -0.17 4.86
CA SER A 133 -2.34 0.16 3.49
C SER A 133 -3.57 -0.62 3.01
N GLY A 134 -4.06 -1.57 3.78
CA GLY A 134 -5.27 -2.33 3.47
C GLY A 134 -6.07 -2.68 4.72
N PHE A 135 -7.36 -2.99 4.56
CA PHE A 135 -8.26 -3.38 5.63
C PHE A 135 -8.80 -4.79 5.37
N GLY A 136 -8.63 -5.68 6.34
CA GLY A 136 -9.08 -7.08 6.27
C GLY A 136 -8.19 -7.95 5.37
N ASP A 137 -8.63 -9.18 5.15
CA ASP A 137 -7.82 -10.23 4.49
C ASP A 137 -8.15 -10.41 3.02
N LEU A 138 -9.25 -9.81 2.54
CA LEU A 138 -9.72 -9.93 1.17
C LEU A 138 -9.51 -8.63 0.40
N ASN A 139 -9.26 -8.76 -0.89
CA ASN A 139 -9.10 -7.62 -1.78
C ASN A 139 -10.31 -7.47 -2.71
N GLN A 140 -10.67 -6.22 -2.99
CA GLN A 140 -11.81 -5.89 -3.84
C GLN A 140 -11.60 -6.16 -5.33
N HIS A 141 -10.40 -6.57 -5.74
CA HIS A 141 -10.03 -6.90 -7.12
C HIS A 141 -9.39 -8.28 -7.22
N GLY A 142 -9.36 -8.83 -8.43
CA GLY A 142 -8.82 -10.16 -8.69
C GLY A 142 -9.74 -11.28 -8.19
N PRO A 143 -9.22 -12.49 -7.97
CA PRO A 143 -10.00 -13.64 -7.54
C PRO A 143 -10.75 -13.47 -6.21
N ASP A 144 -10.20 -12.64 -5.32
CA ASP A 144 -10.82 -12.36 -4.02
C ASP A 144 -12.07 -11.50 -4.11
N ALA A 145 -12.29 -10.78 -5.21
CA ALA A 145 -13.40 -9.83 -5.35
C ALA A 145 -14.77 -10.50 -5.12
N VAL A 146 -14.95 -11.72 -5.60
CA VAL A 146 -16.20 -12.45 -5.37
C VAL A 146 -16.45 -12.64 -3.88
N ARG A 147 -15.44 -13.09 -3.14
CA ARG A 147 -15.54 -13.28 -1.69
C ARG A 147 -15.66 -11.96 -0.92
N PHE A 148 -15.02 -10.91 -1.40
CA PHE A 148 -15.07 -9.59 -0.80
C PHE A 148 -16.49 -8.99 -0.82
N TYR A 149 -17.21 -9.14 -1.94
CA TYR A 149 -18.55 -8.54 -2.11
C TYR A 149 -19.69 -9.49 -1.76
N THR A 150 -19.43 -10.75 -1.38
CA THR A 150 -20.46 -11.74 -1.06
C THR A 150 -20.29 -12.32 0.34
N LYS A 151 -21.33 -13.00 0.80
CA LYS A 151 -21.31 -13.75 2.07
C LYS A 151 -21.56 -15.21 1.78
N THR A 152 -20.80 -16.09 2.42
CA THR A 152 -21.04 -17.52 2.39
C THR A 152 -22.19 -17.85 3.33
N LYS A 153 -23.17 -18.63 2.83
CA LYS A 153 -24.24 -19.20 3.63
C LYS A 153 -24.15 -20.73 3.56
N THR A 154 -24.06 -21.36 4.71
CA THR A 154 -24.14 -22.82 4.82
C THR A 154 -25.58 -23.22 5.08
N VAL A 155 -26.11 -24.14 4.29
CA VAL A 155 -27.44 -24.70 4.47
C VAL A 155 -27.29 -26.21 4.62
N THR A 156 -27.74 -26.73 5.76
CA THR A 156 -27.86 -28.17 5.99
C THR A 156 -29.33 -28.52 5.98
N SER A 157 -29.73 -29.47 5.12
CA SER A 157 -31.11 -29.89 5.02
C SER A 157 -31.22 -31.42 5.08
N ARG A 158 -32.30 -31.89 5.65
CA ARG A 158 -32.68 -33.29 5.63
C ARG A 158 -34.14 -33.40 5.20
N TRP A 159 -34.39 -34.27 4.25
CA TRP A 159 -35.75 -34.57 3.77
C TRP A 159 -36.16 -35.95 4.26
N PRO A 160 -37.03 -36.06 5.30
CA PRO A 160 -37.54 -37.35 5.75
C PRO A 160 -38.37 -38.01 4.66
N SER A 161 -38.20 -39.31 4.49
CA SER A 161 -38.87 -40.11 3.43
C SER A 161 -40.28 -40.55 3.74
N GLY A 162 -41.01 -39.89 4.66
CA GLY A 162 -42.40 -40.22 4.91
C GLY A 162 -43.06 -39.48 6.06
N ILE A 163 -44.36 -39.18 5.90
CA ILE A 163 -45.17 -38.53 6.94
C ILE A 163 -45.58 -39.52 8.05
N LYS A 164 -45.39 -40.83 7.85
CA LYS A 164 -45.97 -41.89 8.67
C LYS A 164 -45.04 -42.55 9.70
N GLU A 165 -43.78 -42.34 9.63
CA GLU A 165 -42.81 -42.93 10.58
C GLU A 165 -42.05 -41.76 11.24
N GLY A 166 -42.23 -41.59 12.52
CA GLY A 166 -41.76 -40.45 13.30
C GLY A 166 -40.38 -39.87 12.94
N ALA A 167 -40.04 -38.70 13.45
CA ALA A 167 -38.83 -37.99 13.10
C ALA A 167 -37.57 -38.83 13.40
N GLU A 168 -36.97 -39.41 12.39
CA GLU A 168 -35.64 -40.03 12.49
C GLU A 168 -34.54 -38.98 12.51
N PHE A 169 -33.98 -38.74 13.65
CA PHE A 169 -32.79 -37.89 13.82
C PHE A 169 -31.50 -38.73 13.82
N VAL A 170 -31.23 -39.40 12.72
CA VAL A 170 -29.93 -40.08 12.56
C VAL A 170 -28.97 -39.19 11.80
N ILE A 171 -27.88 -38.80 12.44
CA ILE A 171 -26.80 -38.10 11.75
C ILE A 171 -26.05 -39.08 10.88
N PRO A 172 -25.94 -38.85 9.54
CA PRO A 172 -25.18 -39.76 8.68
C PRO A 172 -23.70 -39.70 9.11
N THR A 173 -23.18 -40.85 9.52
CA THR A 173 -21.76 -41.05 9.75
C THR A 173 -21.13 -41.52 8.44
N MET A 174 -20.03 -40.88 8.03
CA MET A 174 -19.21 -41.39 6.94
C MET A 174 -18.62 -42.76 7.35
N LYS A 175 -18.84 -43.76 6.51
CA LYS A 175 -18.15 -45.06 6.60
C LYS A 175 -16.84 -44.98 5.86
#